data_38ca66294dd688ff6e3002986031e2a6
#
_entry.id   38ca66294dd688ff6e3002986031e2a6
#
_cell.length_a   1.000
_cell.length_b   1.000
_cell.length_c   1.000
_cell.angle_alpha   90.00
_cell.angle_beta   90.00
_cell.angle_gamma   90.00
#
_symmetry.space_group_name_H-M   'P 1'
#
loop_
_entity.id
_entity.type
_entity.pdbx_description
1 polymer ?
#
loop_
_entity_poly.entity_id
_entity_poly.type
_entity_poly.pdbx_seq_one_letter_code
_entity_poly.pdbx_strand_id
1 'polypeptide(L)'
;MKSIIKTILFAAVMIAASVNAQAQLLSTHVETGDVEGVLDDGLAVYKAIPYAAPPIGNLRWRAPQPALPWQGVRKCDEFGPMPPQPTRPGRTADMMNEDCLYLGIATPAKSKAAKLPVMVWIHGGGFQTEWYGGDLWKQLALRGVVIVSVEYRTGALGFMAHPELTKEDKEGHSGNYGILDQIYALQWVQRNIAQFGGDPTKVTIFGESAGAISCSILCASPLAKGLFRACISHSGGSFAPWSDKPRSLGLDASQKGAEQQGLAFQKHLKKKNIKQMRQMDAMLLCDGNVGFAGFWPCVDGYVICDDQYRLYERGEYNDVPIIVMTNSDEGALFAPGNITAEDYQKTLKGIFGSWADEALKYYPGATNDEAWHGFGDAFRDMGFAWPSYAWVSLQNKTGKSPAYAAYLAQPSTMSFSQDPRRRGVAHADDIMYLNGHFLLQGEKYPAESAVAEIIQQYWVNFAKTCNPNGKGLPYWPAFDDAKPTTMQFSNGASLIMRPNREQVDFVDRYYRAKREEVESLRR
;
A
#
# COMPACT_ATOMS: atom_id res chain seq x y z
N MET A 1 56.62 -27.31 11.44
CA MET A 1 55.77 -26.85 12.56
C MET A 1 55.50 -25.36 12.57
N LYS A 2 56.51 -24.45 12.57
CA LYS A 2 56.26 -22.98 12.60
C LYS A 2 55.47 -22.42 11.39
N SER A 3 55.59 -23.05 10.21
CA SER A 3 54.83 -22.64 8.99
C SER A 3 53.34 -23.04 9.07
N ILE A 4 53.03 -24.24 9.56
CA ILE A 4 51.66 -24.76 9.70
C ILE A 4 50.88 -23.96 10.76
N ILE A 5 51.53 -23.56 11.86
CA ILE A 5 50.91 -22.76 12.91
C ILE A 5 50.57 -21.35 12.39
N LYS A 6 51.45 -20.74 11.57
CA LYS A 6 51.14 -19.43 10.93
C LYS A 6 49.97 -19.51 9.96
N THR A 7 49.85 -20.60 9.18
CA THR A 7 48.74 -20.79 8.24
C THR A 7 47.40 -21.02 8.95
N ILE A 8 47.41 -21.77 10.07
CA ILE A 8 46.21 -22.01 10.89
C ILE A 8 45.78 -20.73 11.62
N LEU A 9 46.75 -19.94 12.15
CA LEU A 9 46.41 -18.64 12.76
C LEU A 9 45.86 -17.64 11.76
N PHE A 10 46.41 -17.60 10.52
CA PHE A 10 45.91 -16.70 9.46
C PHE A 10 44.53 -17.14 8.97
N ALA A 11 44.27 -18.45 8.84
CA ALA A 11 42.93 -18.97 8.51
C ALA A 11 41.92 -18.69 9.63
N ALA A 12 42.29 -18.84 10.89
CA ALA A 12 41.42 -18.52 12.03
C ALA A 12 41.13 -17.03 12.15
N VAL A 13 42.09 -16.14 11.85
CA VAL A 13 41.89 -14.69 11.82
C VAL A 13 41.00 -14.27 10.64
N MET A 14 41.15 -14.91 9.46
CA MET A 14 40.30 -14.65 8.29
C MET A 14 38.88 -15.16 8.51
N ILE A 15 38.69 -16.30 9.15
CA ILE A 15 37.35 -16.81 9.52
C ILE A 15 36.72 -15.93 10.60
N ALA A 16 37.46 -15.50 11.61
CA ALA A 16 36.97 -14.57 12.63
C ALA A 16 36.65 -13.19 12.06
N ALA A 17 37.42 -12.68 11.08
CA ALA A 17 37.15 -11.43 10.40
C ALA A 17 35.90 -11.52 9.50
N SER A 18 35.69 -12.65 8.81
CA SER A 18 34.48 -12.86 7.98
C SER A 18 33.21 -13.06 8.83
N VAL A 19 33.34 -13.77 9.98
CA VAL A 19 32.25 -13.92 10.95
C VAL A 19 31.91 -12.56 11.61
N ASN A 20 32.91 -11.74 11.96
CA ASN A 20 32.68 -10.43 12.52
C ASN A 20 32.06 -9.41 11.53
N ALA A 21 32.41 -9.47 10.25
CA ALA A 21 31.80 -8.59 9.25
C ALA A 21 30.31 -8.95 8.99
N GLN A 22 29.95 -10.22 9.09
CA GLN A 22 28.57 -10.69 8.96
C GLN A 22 27.78 -10.47 10.26
N ALA A 23 28.42 -10.59 11.41
CA ALA A 23 27.83 -10.35 12.73
C ALA A 23 27.46 -8.86 12.96
N GLN A 24 28.14 -7.91 12.31
CA GLN A 24 27.86 -6.48 12.47
C GLN A 24 26.50 -6.05 11.94
N LEU A 25 25.94 -6.75 10.94
CA LEU A 25 24.60 -6.42 10.42
C LEU A 25 23.49 -7.25 11.04
N LEU A 26 23.80 -8.42 11.60
CA LEU A 26 22.83 -9.21 12.37
C LEU A 26 22.58 -8.63 13.77
N SER A 27 23.49 -7.80 14.30
CA SER A 27 23.30 -7.06 15.53
C SER A 27 23.64 -5.59 15.28
N THR A 28 22.70 -4.70 15.55
CA THR A 28 22.88 -3.27 15.34
C THR A 28 22.13 -2.46 16.37
N HIS A 29 22.45 -1.16 16.47
CA HIS A 29 21.83 -0.22 17.40
C HIS A 29 20.85 0.68 16.64
N VAL A 30 19.62 0.80 17.13
CA VAL A 30 18.62 1.78 16.72
C VAL A 30 18.35 2.75 17.86
N GLU A 31 17.63 3.83 17.59
CA GLU A 31 17.37 4.91 18.56
C GLU A 31 16.80 4.45 19.92
N THR A 32 16.18 3.26 19.95
CA THR A 32 15.52 2.71 21.16
C THR A 32 16.31 1.60 21.84
N GLY A 33 17.38 1.06 21.23
CA GLY A 33 18.22 0.00 21.81
C GLY A 33 18.86 -0.90 20.77
N ASP A 34 19.50 -1.97 21.24
CA ASP A 34 20.13 -2.95 20.38
C ASP A 34 19.13 -3.97 19.85
N VAL A 35 19.28 -4.35 18.57
CA VAL A 35 18.46 -5.35 17.89
C VAL A 35 19.33 -6.43 17.25
N GLU A 36 18.85 -7.67 17.27
CA GLU A 36 19.47 -8.82 16.63
C GLU A 36 18.47 -9.49 15.68
N GLY A 37 18.83 -9.59 14.41
CA GLY A 37 18.10 -10.31 13.37
C GLY A 37 18.67 -11.70 13.11
N VAL A 38 18.20 -12.32 12.02
CA VAL A 38 18.63 -13.64 11.56
C VAL A 38 19.22 -13.57 10.16
N LEU A 39 20.07 -14.53 9.83
CA LEU A 39 20.54 -14.74 8.47
C LEU A 39 19.52 -15.63 7.74
N ASP A 40 18.95 -15.12 6.65
CA ASP A 40 17.97 -15.82 5.82
C ASP A 40 18.27 -15.56 4.34
N ASP A 41 18.53 -16.61 3.56
CA ASP A 41 18.87 -16.56 2.13
C ASP A 41 20.01 -15.55 1.78
N GLY A 42 21.00 -15.40 2.68
CA GLY A 42 22.10 -14.45 2.49
C GLY A 42 21.78 -12.98 2.80
N LEU A 43 20.59 -12.72 3.30
CA LEU A 43 20.13 -11.41 3.80
C LEU A 43 20.20 -11.39 5.33
N ALA A 44 20.49 -10.22 5.90
CA ALA A 44 20.19 -9.96 7.30
C ALA A 44 18.71 -9.56 7.40
N VAL A 45 17.94 -10.33 8.18
CA VAL A 45 16.48 -10.17 8.31
C VAL A 45 16.12 -9.88 9.75
N TYR A 46 15.36 -8.78 9.96
CA TYR A 46 14.79 -8.39 11.24
C TYR A 46 13.28 -8.39 11.08
N LYS A 47 12.58 -9.27 11.81
CA LYS A 47 11.14 -9.48 11.57
C LYS A 47 10.23 -8.57 12.36
N ALA A 48 10.65 -8.03 13.52
CA ALA A 48 9.81 -7.17 14.34
C ALA A 48 10.63 -6.14 15.12
N ILE A 49 10.83 -4.96 14.56
CA ILE A 49 11.41 -3.81 15.26
C ILE A 49 10.26 -2.85 15.62
N PRO A 50 10.02 -2.51 16.89
CA PRO A 50 8.99 -1.55 17.25
C PRO A 50 9.43 -0.15 16.82
N TYR A 51 8.60 0.50 16.02
CA TYR A 51 8.85 1.88 15.56
C TYR A 51 8.06 2.92 16.35
N ALA A 52 7.03 2.49 17.08
CA ALA A 52 6.19 3.33 17.93
C ALA A 52 5.80 2.58 19.22
N ALA A 53 5.30 3.33 20.22
CA ALA A 53 4.72 2.76 21.42
C ALA A 53 3.43 1.99 21.08
N PRO A 54 3.09 0.90 21.82
CA PRO A 54 1.84 0.17 21.64
C PRO A 54 0.62 1.11 21.73
N PRO A 55 -0.26 1.15 20.71
CA PRO A 55 -1.42 2.05 20.66
C PRO A 55 -2.60 1.52 21.49
N ILE A 56 -2.36 1.10 22.73
CA ILE A 56 -3.31 0.44 23.63
C ILE A 56 -3.89 1.41 24.68
N GLY A 57 -5.04 1.08 25.23
CA GLY A 57 -5.66 1.81 26.33
C GLY A 57 -5.91 3.28 25.99
N ASN A 58 -5.24 4.21 26.69
CA ASN A 58 -5.38 5.65 26.42
C ASN A 58 -4.71 6.12 25.12
N LEU A 59 -3.84 5.31 24.52
CA LEU A 59 -3.24 5.58 23.22
C LEU A 59 -4.09 5.07 22.04
N ARG A 60 -5.11 4.25 22.29
CA ARG A 60 -6.08 3.86 21.26
C ARG A 60 -6.74 5.12 20.68
N TRP A 61 -6.78 5.21 19.34
CA TRP A 61 -7.25 6.39 18.61
C TRP A 61 -6.50 7.69 18.96
N ARG A 62 -5.17 7.59 19.02
CA ARG A 62 -4.26 8.74 19.07
C ARG A 62 -3.17 8.57 18.02
N ALA A 63 -2.54 9.68 17.65
CA ALA A 63 -1.33 9.65 16.84
C ALA A 63 -0.25 8.76 17.49
N PRO A 64 0.58 8.05 16.70
CA PRO A 64 1.64 7.20 17.24
C PRO A 64 2.58 8.01 18.14
N GLN A 65 3.07 7.34 19.19
CA GLN A 65 3.99 7.93 20.17
C GLN A 65 5.36 7.24 20.08
N PRO A 66 6.45 7.87 20.54
CA PRO A 66 7.77 7.27 20.55
C PRO A 66 7.78 5.90 21.24
N ALA A 67 8.44 4.92 20.61
CA ALA A 67 8.66 3.62 21.24
C ALA A 67 9.51 3.78 22.51
N LEU A 68 9.24 2.94 23.51
CA LEU A 68 10.02 2.98 24.75
C LEU A 68 11.38 2.30 24.50
N PRO A 69 12.49 2.92 24.99
CA PRO A 69 13.81 2.30 24.93
C PRO A 69 13.85 1.04 25.80
N TRP A 70 14.67 0.06 25.38
CA TRP A 70 14.87 -1.19 26.13
C TRP A 70 16.34 -1.40 26.50
N GLN A 71 16.55 -2.29 27.48
CA GLN A 71 17.89 -2.72 27.90
C GLN A 71 18.23 -4.06 27.27
N GLY A 72 19.50 -4.29 26.96
CA GLY A 72 19.97 -5.51 26.32
C GLY A 72 19.62 -5.58 24.84
N VAL A 73 19.78 -6.76 24.25
CA VAL A 73 19.56 -7.01 22.84
C VAL A 73 18.16 -7.58 22.63
N ARG A 74 17.35 -6.90 21.81
CA ARG A 74 16.03 -7.39 21.38
C ARG A 74 16.20 -8.31 20.18
N LYS A 75 15.76 -9.55 20.31
CA LYS A 75 15.70 -10.48 19.19
C LYS A 75 14.54 -10.15 18.26
N CYS A 76 14.83 -10.07 16.98
CA CYS A 76 13.89 -9.77 15.90
C CYS A 76 13.81 -10.94 14.92
N ASP A 77 13.72 -12.16 15.45
CA ASP A 77 13.71 -13.45 14.75
C ASP A 77 12.31 -13.99 14.47
N GLU A 78 11.29 -13.39 15.09
CA GLU A 78 9.88 -13.69 14.86
C GLU A 78 9.11 -12.43 14.43
N PHE A 79 8.05 -12.61 13.64
CA PHE A 79 7.19 -11.49 13.25
C PHE A 79 6.37 -10.98 14.43
N GLY A 80 6.11 -9.69 14.47
CA GLY A 80 5.17 -9.08 15.39
C GLY A 80 3.73 -9.54 15.13
N PRO A 81 2.80 -9.32 16.08
CA PRO A 81 1.40 -9.67 15.89
C PRO A 81 0.74 -8.84 14.78
N MET A 82 -0.28 -9.41 14.17
CA MET A 82 -1.17 -8.68 13.26
C MET A 82 -1.97 -7.63 14.03
N PRO A 83 -2.34 -6.50 13.41
CA PRO A 83 -3.37 -5.63 13.97
C PRO A 83 -4.69 -6.41 14.11
N PRO A 84 -5.51 -6.11 15.14
CA PRO A 84 -6.83 -6.70 15.27
C PRO A 84 -7.67 -6.48 14.02
N GLN A 85 -8.19 -7.56 13.44
CA GLN A 85 -8.92 -7.61 12.19
C GLN A 85 -9.89 -8.80 12.18
N PRO A 86 -10.88 -8.88 11.25
CA PRO A 86 -11.76 -10.04 11.15
C PRO A 86 -10.97 -11.34 10.98
N THR A 87 -11.34 -12.36 11.76
CA THR A 87 -10.72 -13.68 11.66
C THR A 87 -11.11 -14.39 10.36
N ARG A 88 -10.19 -15.17 9.81
CA ARG A 88 -10.40 -16.00 8.62
C ARG A 88 -9.48 -17.24 8.66
N PRO A 89 -9.69 -18.25 7.82
CA PRO A 89 -8.80 -19.40 7.76
C PRO A 89 -7.33 -18.97 7.62
N GLY A 90 -6.46 -19.47 8.51
CA GLY A 90 -5.04 -19.09 8.59
C GLY A 90 -4.74 -17.74 9.26
N ARG A 91 -5.76 -17.01 9.76
CA ARG A 91 -5.60 -15.78 10.54
C ARG A 91 -6.57 -15.79 11.73
N THR A 92 -6.08 -16.26 12.86
CA THR A 92 -6.84 -16.47 14.10
C THR A 92 -6.58 -15.35 15.10
N ALA A 93 -7.47 -15.18 16.07
CA ALA A 93 -7.40 -14.07 17.04
C ALA A 93 -6.13 -14.09 17.90
N ASP A 94 -5.55 -15.26 18.16
CA ASP A 94 -4.28 -15.41 18.90
C ASP A 94 -3.05 -14.88 18.15
N MET A 95 -3.16 -14.67 16.83
CA MET A 95 -2.12 -14.02 16.01
C MET A 95 -2.21 -12.50 16.03
N MET A 96 -3.21 -11.92 16.70
CA MET A 96 -3.56 -10.50 16.63
C MET A 96 -3.37 -9.80 17.98
N ASN A 97 -2.88 -8.55 17.93
CA ASN A 97 -2.73 -7.70 19.10
C ASN A 97 -2.77 -6.23 18.68
N GLU A 98 -3.28 -5.33 19.55
CA GLU A 98 -3.15 -3.89 19.33
C GLU A 98 -1.70 -3.39 19.44
N ASP A 99 -0.84 -4.10 20.17
CA ASP A 99 0.62 -3.86 20.15
C ASP A 99 1.17 -4.41 18.83
N CYS A 100 0.90 -3.71 17.73
CA CYS A 100 1.20 -4.15 16.36
C CYS A 100 2.14 -3.19 15.59
N LEU A 101 2.57 -2.07 16.16
CA LEU A 101 3.35 -1.06 15.44
C LEU A 101 4.82 -1.47 15.30
N TYR A 102 5.05 -2.46 14.47
CA TYR A 102 6.35 -3.03 14.14
C TYR A 102 6.69 -2.86 12.65
N LEU A 103 7.97 -2.95 12.34
CA LEU A 103 8.43 -3.08 10.96
C LEU A 103 9.42 -4.24 10.84
N GLY A 104 9.47 -4.83 9.63
CA GLY A 104 10.46 -5.82 9.24
C GLY A 104 11.48 -5.22 8.29
N ILE A 105 12.72 -5.71 8.35
CA ILE A 105 13.80 -5.28 7.44
C ILE A 105 14.48 -6.50 6.84
N ALA A 106 14.69 -6.48 5.51
CA ALA A 106 15.56 -7.41 4.81
C ALA A 106 16.65 -6.62 4.07
N THR A 107 17.92 -6.89 4.37
CA THR A 107 19.05 -6.16 3.79
C THR A 107 20.16 -7.09 3.29
N PRO A 108 20.64 -6.88 2.02
CA PRO A 108 21.83 -7.56 1.49
C PRO A 108 23.13 -6.87 1.88
N ALA A 109 23.06 -5.74 2.59
CA ALA A 109 24.21 -4.92 2.93
C ALA A 109 25.20 -5.69 3.82
N LYS A 110 26.49 -5.58 3.50
CA LYS A 110 27.58 -6.20 4.28
C LYS A 110 28.25 -5.20 5.24
N SER A 111 27.85 -3.92 5.17
CA SER A 111 28.30 -2.89 6.10
C SER A 111 27.30 -1.73 6.14
N LYS A 112 27.32 -0.96 7.24
CA LYS A 112 26.52 0.26 7.38
C LYS A 112 26.89 1.33 6.33
N ALA A 113 28.09 1.27 5.77
CA ALA A 113 28.57 2.18 4.72
C ALA A 113 28.07 1.83 3.31
N ALA A 114 27.27 0.77 3.12
CA ALA A 114 26.82 0.31 1.80
C ALA A 114 25.92 1.35 1.08
N LYS A 115 25.13 2.15 1.82
CA LYS A 115 24.27 3.22 1.31
C LYS A 115 23.35 2.75 0.17
N LEU A 116 22.73 1.58 0.37
CA LEU A 116 21.81 0.98 -0.60
C LEU A 116 20.51 1.77 -0.68
N PRO A 117 19.83 1.79 -1.84
CA PRO A 117 18.46 2.29 -1.93
C PRO A 117 17.55 1.51 -0.99
N VAL A 118 16.53 2.19 -0.48
CA VAL A 118 15.54 1.64 0.46
C VAL A 118 14.18 1.61 -0.22
N MET A 119 13.49 0.50 -0.14
CA MET A 119 12.11 0.38 -0.58
C MET A 119 11.23 0.06 0.63
N VAL A 120 10.24 0.91 0.90
CA VAL A 120 9.33 0.78 2.05
C VAL A 120 7.98 0.27 1.57
N TRP A 121 7.65 -0.96 1.95
CA TRP A 121 6.39 -1.61 1.62
C TRP A 121 5.27 -1.20 2.56
N ILE A 122 4.13 -0.80 1.99
CA ILE A 122 2.87 -0.51 2.67
C ILE A 122 1.84 -1.51 2.15
N HIS A 123 1.35 -2.39 3.01
CA HIS A 123 0.45 -3.47 2.62
C HIS A 123 -0.96 -2.98 2.28
N GLY A 124 -1.71 -3.78 1.53
CA GLY A 124 -3.09 -3.55 1.15
C GLY A 124 -4.12 -4.01 2.18
N GLY A 125 -5.18 -4.68 1.70
CA GLY A 125 -6.23 -5.26 2.53
C GLY A 125 -7.39 -4.30 2.84
N GLY A 126 -7.63 -3.31 1.97
CA GLY A 126 -8.77 -2.40 2.06
C GLY A 126 -8.79 -1.56 3.33
N PHE A 127 -7.66 -1.30 3.96
CA PHE A 127 -7.50 -0.68 5.28
C PHE A 127 -8.16 -1.45 6.43
N GLN A 128 -8.69 -2.66 6.18
CA GLN A 128 -9.41 -3.46 7.18
C GLN A 128 -8.62 -4.68 7.64
N THR A 129 -7.75 -5.21 6.77
CA THR A 129 -7.07 -6.49 6.97
C THR A 129 -5.64 -6.40 6.47
N GLU A 130 -4.94 -7.50 6.48
CA GLU A 130 -3.55 -7.75 6.05
C GLU A 130 -2.52 -7.59 7.15
N TRP A 131 -1.26 -7.84 6.78
CA TRP A 131 -0.14 -7.91 7.68
C TRP A 131 1.16 -7.85 6.87
N TYR A 132 2.18 -7.19 7.41
CA TYR A 132 3.49 -7.03 6.78
C TYR A 132 4.35 -8.31 6.75
N GLY A 133 3.98 -9.33 7.52
CA GLY A 133 4.76 -10.57 7.64
C GLY A 133 4.75 -11.41 6.36
N GLY A 134 5.67 -12.36 6.31
CA GLY A 134 5.88 -13.22 5.17
C GLY A 134 7.34 -13.24 4.74
N ASP A 135 7.61 -13.15 3.45
CA ASP A 135 8.98 -13.23 2.91
C ASP A 135 9.77 -11.92 2.96
N LEU A 136 9.15 -10.81 3.40
CA LEU A 136 9.74 -9.46 3.41
C LEU A 136 10.35 -9.05 2.07
N TRP A 137 9.74 -9.48 0.95
CA TRP A 137 10.19 -9.13 -0.41
C TRP A 137 11.65 -9.49 -0.69
N LYS A 138 12.11 -10.64 -0.18
CA LYS A 138 13.52 -11.09 -0.25
C LYS A 138 14.07 -11.07 -1.68
N GLN A 139 13.26 -11.41 -2.69
CA GLN A 139 13.70 -11.41 -4.08
C GLN A 139 14.08 -10.00 -4.59
N LEU A 140 13.38 -8.96 -4.13
CA LEU A 140 13.79 -7.58 -4.39
C LEU A 140 15.05 -7.21 -3.60
N ALA A 141 15.14 -7.60 -2.32
CA ALA A 141 16.32 -7.33 -1.49
C ALA A 141 17.59 -7.93 -2.09
N LEU A 142 17.54 -9.16 -2.60
CA LEU A 142 18.66 -9.82 -3.28
C LEU A 142 19.17 -9.07 -4.52
N ARG A 143 18.37 -8.14 -5.09
CA ARG A 143 18.78 -7.28 -6.21
C ARG A 143 19.51 -6.00 -5.77
N GLY A 144 19.86 -5.90 -4.48
CA GLY A 144 20.70 -4.82 -3.94
C GLY A 144 19.93 -3.60 -3.45
N VAL A 145 18.77 -3.80 -2.86
CA VAL A 145 18.00 -2.79 -2.15
C VAL A 145 17.72 -3.25 -0.71
N VAL A 146 17.57 -2.31 0.22
CA VAL A 146 17.06 -2.59 1.56
C VAL A 146 15.54 -2.53 1.51
N ILE A 147 14.88 -3.58 1.97
CA ILE A 147 13.42 -3.61 2.11
C ILE A 147 13.02 -3.31 3.55
N VAL A 148 12.01 -2.47 3.71
CA VAL A 148 11.32 -2.23 4.98
C VAL A 148 9.85 -2.52 4.76
N SER A 149 9.25 -3.43 5.54
CA SER A 149 7.81 -3.69 5.52
C SER A 149 7.17 -3.14 6.79
N VAL A 150 6.14 -2.32 6.66
CA VAL A 150 5.54 -1.56 7.77
C VAL A 150 4.17 -2.13 8.12
N GLU A 151 3.97 -2.40 9.41
CA GLU A 151 2.65 -2.63 9.97
C GLU A 151 2.03 -1.31 10.40
N TYR A 152 0.70 -1.18 10.26
CA TYR A 152 -0.05 -0.01 10.68
C TYR A 152 -1.45 -0.41 11.14
N ARG A 153 -2.08 0.40 11.98
CA ARG A 153 -3.44 0.14 12.46
C ARG A 153 -4.44 0.13 11.32
N THR A 154 -5.33 -0.85 11.34
CA THR A 154 -6.39 -1.07 10.34
C THR A 154 -7.78 -0.98 10.95
N GLY A 155 -8.81 -0.97 10.10
CA GLY A 155 -10.21 -0.97 10.49
C GLY A 155 -10.58 0.19 11.42
N ALA A 156 -11.47 -0.07 12.36
CA ALA A 156 -11.91 0.93 13.33
C ALA A 156 -10.77 1.47 14.20
N LEU A 157 -9.73 0.67 14.49
CA LEU A 157 -8.58 1.10 15.30
C LEU A 157 -7.68 2.09 14.55
N GLY A 158 -7.61 1.96 13.23
CA GLY A 158 -6.78 2.81 12.37
C GLY A 158 -7.51 4.01 11.76
N PHE A 159 -8.83 3.92 11.55
CA PHE A 159 -9.53 4.86 10.67
C PHE A 159 -10.88 5.38 11.18
N MET A 160 -11.29 5.06 12.41
CA MET A 160 -12.51 5.61 12.97
C MET A 160 -12.32 7.09 13.35
N ALA A 161 -13.07 7.99 12.69
CA ALA A 161 -13.25 9.36 13.15
C ALA A 161 -14.43 9.44 14.12
N HIS A 162 -14.36 10.37 15.09
CA HIS A 162 -15.43 10.59 16.04
C HIS A 162 -15.34 12.01 16.63
N PRO A 163 -16.45 12.75 16.88
CA PRO A 163 -16.41 14.11 17.41
C PRO A 163 -15.68 14.25 18.75
N GLU A 164 -15.78 13.27 19.65
CA GLU A 164 -15.03 13.28 20.91
C GLU A 164 -13.53 13.11 20.68
N LEU A 165 -13.12 12.29 19.69
CA LEU A 165 -11.70 12.13 19.32
C LEU A 165 -11.15 13.39 18.68
N THR A 166 -11.90 14.01 17.77
CA THR A 166 -11.55 15.31 17.16
C THR A 166 -11.37 16.39 18.22
N LYS A 167 -12.24 16.43 19.25
CA LYS A 167 -12.12 17.37 20.36
C LYS A 167 -10.93 17.09 21.27
N GLU A 168 -10.50 15.83 21.42
CA GLU A 168 -9.32 15.45 22.21
C GLU A 168 -8.00 15.77 21.51
N ASP A 169 -8.01 15.89 20.19
CA ASP A 169 -6.83 16.12 19.39
C ASP A 169 -6.48 17.63 19.33
N LYS A 170 -5.18 17.95 19.42
CA LYS A 170 -4.71 19.33 19.43
C LYS A 170 -4.90 20.05 18.09
N GLU A 171 -4.80 19.29 17.00
CA GLU A 171 -4.95 19.80 15.64
C GLU A 171 -6.41 19.73 15.18
N GLY A 172 -7.31 19.17 16.03
CA GLY A 172 -8.74 19.12 15.76
C GLY A 172 -9.13 18.10 14.69
N HIS A 173 -8.44 16.97 14.60
CA HIS A 173 -8.74 15.91 13.61
C HIS A 173 -8.91 14.54 14.26
N SER A 174 -9.51 13.60 13.52
CA SER A 174 -9.58 12.17 13.88
C SER A 174 -9.78 11.31 12.63
N GLY A 175 -9.44 10.00 12.71
CA GLY A 175 -9.77 9.02 11.69
C GLY A 175 -8.60 8.53 10.84
N ASN A 176 -7.49 9.22 10.73
CA ASN A 176 -6.36 8.85 9.87
C ASN A 176 -5.16 8.27 10.65
N TYR A 177 -5.40 7.54 11.75
CA TYR A 177 -4.33 7.03 12.61
C TYR A 177 -3.42 6.03 11.90
N GLY A 178 -3.97 5.17 11.02
CA GLY A 178 -3.17 4.26 10.20
C GLY A 178 -2.23 4.97 9.23
N ILE A 179 -2.65 6.11 8.65
CA ILE A 179 -1.75 6.93 7.82
C ILE A 179 -0.69 7.63 8.68
N LEU A 180 -1.06 8.10 9.87
CA LEU A 180 -0.08 8.66 10.82
C LEU A 180 0.95 7.62 11.26
N ASP A 181 0.55 6.34 11.43
CA ASP A 181 1.47 5.24 11.72
C ASP A 181 2.49 5.06 10.59
N GLN A 182 2.04 5.09 9.33
CA GLN A 182 2.90 5.00 8.13
C GLN A 182 3.88 6.19 8.07
N ILE A 183 3.41 7.41 8.32
CA ILE A 183 4.27 8.61 8.38
C ILE A 183 5.32 8.45 9.48
N TYR A 184 4.92 7.97 10.66
CA TYR A 184 5.82 7.78 11.79
C TYR A 184 6.87 6.68 11.51
N ALA A 185 6.47 5.60 10.85
CA ALA A 185 7.39 4.57 10.38
C ALA A 185 8.40 5.11 9.36
N LEU A 186 7.97 5.97 8.42
CA LEU A 186 8.87 6.64 7.49
C LEU A 186 9.84 7.58 8.20
N GLN A 187 9.40 8.30 9.23
CA GLN A 187 10.29 9.11 10.08
C GLN A 187 11.30 8.22 10.82
N TRP A 188 10.88 7.05 11.31
CA TRP A 188 11.79 6.07 11.89
C TRP A 188 12.83 5.59 10.86
N VAL A 189 12.42 5.30 9.63
CA VAL A 189 13.32 4.91 8.53
C VAL A 189 14.36 6.01 8.29
N GLN A 190 13.97 7.28 8.25
CA GLN A 190 14.91 8.39 8.07
C GLN A 190 15.98 8.44 9.17
N ARG A 191 15.63 8.12 10.43
CA ARG A 191 16.57 8.16 11.55
C ARG A 191 17.45 6.91 11.67
N ASN A 192 16.95 5.74 11.26
CA ASN A 192 17.57 4.46 11.64
C ASN A 192 18.11 3.61 10.47
N ILE A 193 17.62 3.80 9.22
CA ILE A 193 17.90 2.84 8.13
C ILE A 193 19.38 2.74 7.74
N ALA A 194 20.17 3.77 8.02
CA ALA A 194 21.62 3.74 7.83
C ALA A 194 22.30 2.66 8.67
N GLN A 195 21.73 2.27 9.81
CA GLN A 195 22.22 1.19 10.67
C GLN A 195 22.12 -0.17 9.99
N PHE A 196 21.26 -0.30 8.99
CA PHE A 196 21.02 -1.50 8.18
C PHE A 196 21.66 -1.41 6.79
N GLY A 197 22.54 -0.44 6.56
CA GLY A 197 23.23 -0.21 5.29
C GLY A 197 22.39 0.49 4.23
N GLY A 198 21.21 1.00 4.57
CA GLY A 198 20.35 1.80 3.68
C GLY A 198 20.75 3.27 3.65
N ASP A 199 20.37 3.97 2.57
CA ASP A 199 20.55 5.41 2.41
C ASP A 199 19.22 6.13 2.65
N PRO A 200 19.05 6.90 3.72
CA PRO A 200 17.80 7.61 4.04
C PRO A 200 17.43 8.64 2.96
N THR A 201 18.37 9.08 2.13
CA THR A 201 18.08 9.98 1.00
C THR A 201 17.56 9.26 -0.24
N LYS A 202 17.54 7.90 -0.23
CA LYS A 202 17.13 7.05 -1.34
C LYS A 202 15.95 6.15 -0.98
N VAL A 203 14.96 6.70 -0.28
CA VAL A 203 13.75 5.99 0.11
C VAL A 203 12.71 6.06 -1.01
N THR A 204 12.22 4.90 -1.44
CA THR A 204 11.07 4.74 -2.34
C THR A 204 9.95 4.04 -1.57
N ILE A 205 8.78 4.64 -1.49
CA ILE A 205 7.59 3.95 -0.95
C ILE A 205 6.95 3.12 -2.05
N PHE A 206 6.40 1.96 -1.69
CA PHE A 206 5.62 1.15 -2.62
C PHE A 206 4.51 0.41 -1.89
N GLY A 207 3.39 0.19 -2.58
CA GLY A 207 2.24 -0.47 -1.99
C GLY A 207 1.24 -0.96 -3.04
N GLU A 208 0.38 -1.86 -2.62
CA GLU A 208 -0.67 -2.45 -3.46
C GLU A 208 -2.03 -2.17 -2.81
N SER A 209 -3.10 -1.96 -3.65
CA SER A 209 -4.47 -1.77 -3.15
C SER A 209 -4.57 -0.61 -2.15
N ALA A 210 -5.04 -0.85 -0.94
CA ALA A 210 -5.05 0.16 0.13
C ALA A 210 -3.65 0.71 0.45
N GLY A 211 -2.58 -0.09 0.26
CA GLY A 211 -1.19 0.37 0.36
C GLY A 211 -0.83 1.34 -0.76
N ALA A 212 -1.33 1.12 -1.98
CA ALA A 212 -1.19 2.05 -3.09
C ALA A 212 -1.97 3.35 -2.87
N ILE A 213 -3.19 3.25 -2.33
CA ILE A 213 -3.98 4.42 -1.89
C ILE A 213 -3.22 5.19 -0.81
N SER A 214 -2.62 4.48 0.17
CA SER A 214 -1.73 5.09 1.18
C SER A 214 -0.56 5.83 0.54
N CYS A 215 0.12 5.20 -0.43
CA CYS A 215 1.22 5.85 -1.18
C CYS A 215 0.77 7.15 -1.83
N SER A 216 -0.43 7.18 -2.44
CA SER A 216 -0.98 8.39 -3.06
C SER A 216 -1.31 9.47 -2.02
N ILE A 217 -1.85 9.07 -0.86
CA ILE A 217 -2.12 9.97 0.27
C ILE A 217 -0.81 10.56 0.81
N LEU A 218 0.23 9.74 1.00
CA LEU A 218 1.55 10.20 1.45
C LEU A 218 2.19 11.19 0.46
N CYS A 219 2.01 10.96 -0.85
CA CYS A 219 2.44 11.92 -1.87
C CYS A 219 1.68 13.26 -1.77
N ALA A 220 0.42 13.27 -1.33
CA ALA A 220 -0.37 14.49 -1.18
C ALA A 220 -0.25 15.13 0.23
N SER A 221 0.14 14.37 1.25
CA SER A 221 0.20 14.85 2.63
C SER A 221 1.43 15.71 2.90
N PRO A 222 1.28 16.92 3.45
CA PRO A 222 2.40 17.76 3.85
C PRO A 222 3.22 17.14 4.99
N LEU A 223 2.61 16.26 5.80
CA LEU A 223 3.28 15.59 6.92
C LEU A 223 4.31 14.55 6.47
N ALA A 224 4.21 14.08 5.22
CA ALA A 224 5.15 13.12 4.64
C ALA A 224 6.26 13.78 3.78
N LYS A 225 6.28 15.11 3.71
CA LYS A 225 7.24 15.86 2.89
C LYS A 225 8.68 15.55 3.28
N GLY A 226 9.48 15.13 2.29
CA GLY A 226 10.91 14.85 2.47
C GLY A 226 11.22 13.47 3.09
N LEU A 227 10.21 12.64 3.41
CA LEU A 227 10.42 11.31 3.97
C LEU A 227 10.75 10.24 2.92
N PHE A 228 10.47 10.51 1.65
CA PHE A 228 10.80 9.65 0.51
C PHE A 228 11.09 10.51 -0.73
N ARG A 229 11.75 9.90 -1.72
CA ARG A 229 12.12 10.57 -2.98
C ARG A 229 11.44 10.01 -4.22
N ALA A 230 10.73 8.87 -4.10
CA ALA A 230 10.04 8.22 -5.21
C ALA A 230 8.90 7.35 -4.68
N CYS A 231 7.93 7.04 -5.55
CA CYS A 231 6.76 6.24 -5.19
C CYS A 231 6.42 5.24 -6.29
N ILE A 232 6.05 4.02 -5.91
CA ILE A 232 5.48 3.00 -6.81
C ILE A 232 4.12 2.59 -6.26
N SER A 233 3.08 2.74 -7.06
CA SER A 233 1.70 2.41 -6.70
C SER A 233 1.19 1.27 -7.57
N HIS A 234 0.61 0.25 -6.95
CA HIS A 234 -0.03 -0.86 -7.63
C HIS A 234 -1.52 -0.87 -7.31
N SER A 235 -2.36 -0.62 -8.32
CA SER A 235 -3.82 -0.76 -8.19
C SER A 235 -4.42 0.11 -7.08
N GLY A 236 -4.20 1.45 -7.13
CA GLY A 236 -4.80 2.34 -6.15
C GLY A 236 -4.40 3.80 -6.27
N GLY A 237 -5.30 4.67 -5.76
CA GLY A 237 -5.09 6.10 -5.64
C GLY A 237 -6.31 6.79 -5.03
N SER A 238 -6.13 7.78 -4.16
CA SER A 238 -7.19 8.51 -3.48
C SER A 238 -7.57 9.77 -4.26
N PHE A 239 -8.10 9.58 -5.49
CA PHE A 239 -8.48 10.69 -6.39
C PHE A 239 -10.00 10.81 -6.61
N ALA A 240 -10.82 9.93 -6.02
CA ALA A 240 -12.28 10.03 -6.13
C ALA A 240 -12.81 11.30 -5.44
N PRO A 241 -13.93 11.87 -5.92
CA PRO A 241 -14.57 13.02 -5.25
C PRO A 241 -14.95 12.68 -3.80
N TRP A 242 -14.89 13.64 -2.91
CA TRP A 242 -15.27 13.47 -1.51
C TRP A 242 -16.64 14.08 -1.18
N SER A 243 -17.25 13.66 -0.08
CA SER A 243 -18.58 14.11 0.33
C SER A 243 -18.73 14.15 1.86
N ASP A 244 -19.70 14.93 2.36
CA ASP A 244 -20.04 14.98 3.79
C ASP A 244 -20.86 13.78 4.27
N LYS A 245 -21.10 12.80 3.41
CA LYS A 245 -21.74 11.52 3.77
C LYS A 245 -20.67 10.49 4.13
N PRO A 246 -21.02 9.48 4.93
CA PRO A 246 -20.16 8.31 5.08
C PRO A 246 -19.76 7.76 3.72
N ARG A 247 -18.54 7.18 3.62
CA ARG A 247 -18.01 6.67 2.37
C ARG A 247 -19.02 5.77 1.66
N SER A 248 -19.26 6.06 0.41
CA SER A 248 -20.00 5.23 -0.53
C SER A 248 -19.06 4.83 -1.68
N LEU A 249 -19.44 3.85 -2.48
CA LEU A 249 -18.64 3.41 -3.61
C LEU A 249 -18.29 4.61 -4.51
N GLY A 250 -16.99 4.81 -4.74
CA GLY A 250 -16.47 5.87 -5.60
C GLY A 250 -16.35 7.26 -4.99
N LEU A 251 -16.70 7.45 -3.71
CA LEU A 251 -16.56 8.74 -3.04
C LEU A 251 -15.80 8.60 -1.72
N ASP A 252 -14.87 9.49 -1.45
CA ASP A 252 -14.19 9.59 -0.16
C ASP A 252 -15.04 10.37 0.84
N ALA A 253 -14.95 10.06 2.14
CA ALA A 253 -15.65 10.79 3.16
C ALA A 253 -14.85 12.03 3.61
N SER A 254 -15.54 13.15 3.85
CA SER A 254 -15.00 14.23 4.68
C SER A 254 -14.88 13.76 6.14
N GLN A 255 -14.14 14.51 6.97
CA GLN A 255 -14.11 14.26 8.41
C GLN A 255 -15.52 14.22 9.02
N LYS A 256 -16.40 15.14 8.65
CA LYS A 256 -17.80 15.16 9.09
C LYS A 256 -18.56 13.88 8.73
N GLY A 257 -18.40 13.38 7.50
CA GLY A 257 -19.01 12.11 7.09
C GLY A 257 -18.44 10.91 7.85
N ALA A 258 -17.13 10.88 8.08
CA ALA A 258 -16.46 9.85 8.85
C ALA A 258 -16.84 9.89 10.35
N GLU A 259 -17.02 11.08 10.93
CA GLU A 259 -17.52 11.25 12.31
C GLU A 259 -18.95 10.74 12.46
N GLN A 260 -19.82 10.95 11.48
CA GLN A 260 -21.18 10.38 11.49
C GLN A 260 -21.15 8.86 11.49
N GLN A 261 -20.23 8.25 10.73
CA GLN A 261 -20.00 6.81 10.76
C GLN A 261 -19.52 6.34 12.14
N GLY A 262 -18.59 7.05 12.78
CA GLY A 262 -18.11 6.76 14.11
C GLY A 262 -19.20 6.84 15.18
N LEU A 263 -20.09 7.86 15.11
CA LEU A 263 -21.26 7.98 15.98
C LEU A 263 -22.26 6.81 15.79
N ALA A 264 -22.48 6.41 14.54
CA ALA A 264 -23.34 5.26 14.23
C ALA A 264 -22.72 3.97 14.79
N PHE A 265 -21.41 3.79 14.70
CA PHE A 265 -20.67 2.66 15.26
C PHE A 265 -20.73 2.66 16.80
N GLN A 266 -20.52 3.79 17.46
CA GLN A 266 -20.69 3.93 18.90
C GLN A 266 -22.11 3.50 19.37
N LYS A 267 -23.14 3.96 18.65
CA LYS A 267 -24.54 3.57 18.90
C LYS A 267 -24.76 2.07 18.73
N HIS A 268 -24.20 1.48 17.66
CA HIS A 268 -24.26 0.04 17.41
C HIS A 268 -23.63 -0.77 18.56
N LEU A 269 -22.46 -0.34 19.04
CA LEU A 269 -21.78 -0.93 20.18
C LEU A 269 -22.47 -0.66 21.53
N LYS A 270 -23.55 0.13 21.56
CA LYS A 270 -24.29 0.52 22.77
C LYS A 270 -23.40 1.17 23.84
N LYS A 271 -22.43 1.97 23.40
CA LYS A 271 -21.53 2.73 24.29
C LYS A 271 -21.96 4.20 24.36
N LYS A 272 -21.67 4.84 25.49
CA LYS A 272 -22.09 6.23 25.74
C LYS A 272 -21.04 7.26 25.28
N ASN A 273 -19.78 6.87 25.19
CA ASN A 273 -18.65 7.74 24.87
C ASN A 273 -17.40 6.94 24.47
N ILE A 274 -16.39 7.64 23.95
CA ILE A 274 -15.09 7.08 23.57
C ILE A 274 -14.37 6.40 24.74
N LYS A 275 -14.49 6.94 25.96
CA LYS A 275 -13.88 6.33 27.16
C LYS A 275 -14.37 4.88 27.37
N GLN A 276 -15.66 4.62 27.16
CA GLN A 276 -16.20 3.25 27.27
C GLN A 276 -15.76 2.38 26.08
N MET A 277 -15.64 2.94 24.89
CA MET A 277 -15.13 2.21 23.72
C MET A 277 -13.65 1.83 23.89
N ARG A 278 -12.83 2.70 24.49
CA ARG A 278 -11.41 2.40 24.81
C ARG A 278 -11.23 1.23 25.79
N GLN A 279 -12.24 0.91 26.57
CA GLN A 279 -12.23 -0.23 27.52
C GLN A 279 -12.68 -1.55 26.89
N MET A 280 -13.14 -1.54 25.63
CA MET A 280 -13.56 -2.75 24.94
C MET A 280 -12.37 -3.59 24.47
N ASP A 281 -12.60 -4.89 24.38
CA ASP A 281 -11.68 -5.75 23.65
C ASP A 281 -11.55 -5.28 22.19
N ALA A 282 -10.32 -5.26 21.67
CA ALA A 282 -10.03 -4.77 20.34
C ALA A 282 -10.68 -5.62 19.24
N MET A 283 -10.78 -6.93 19.45
CA MET A 283 -11.41 -7.84 18.49
C MET A 283 -12.89 -7.54 18.31
N LEU A 284 -13.61 -7.10 19.37
CA LEU A 284 -15.00 -6.67 19.27
C LEU A 284 -15.19 -5.39 18.45
N LEU A 285 -14.15 -4.57 18.32
CA LEU A 285 -14.13 -3.37 17.48
C LEU A 285 -13.84 -3.68 16.00
N CYS A 286 -13.29 -4.85 15.71
CA CYS A 286 -12.85 -5.26 14.38
C CYS A 286 -13.74 -6.36 13.78
N ASP A 287 -14.72 -6.88 14.53
CA ASP A 287 -15.61 -7.92 14.03
C ASP A 287 -16.45 -7.39 12.86
N GLY A 288 -16.19 -7.92 11.66
CA GLY A 288 -16.89 -7.57 10.43
C GLY A 288 -18.39 -7.90 10.41
N ASN A 289 -18.91 -8.62 11.41
CA ASN A 289 -20.34 -8.91 11.57
C ASN A 289 -21.14 -7.72 12.12
N VAL A 290 -20.49 -6.61 12.47
CA VAL A 290 -21.17 -5.40 12.96
C VAL A 290 -21.92 -4.61 11.88
N GLY A 291 -21.96 -5.06 10.63
CA GLY A 291 -22.77 -4.46 9.57
C GLY A 291 -22.27 -3.11 9.06
N PHE A 292 -21.00 -2.77 9.34
CA PHE A 292 -20.34 -1.57 8.81
C PHE A 292 -19.45 -1.94 7.63
N ALA A 293 -19.49 -1.10 6.59
CA ALA A 293 -18.66 -1.26 5.37
C ALA A 293 -17.15 -1.01 5.59
N GLY A 294 -16.70 -1.02 6.85
CA GLY A 294 -15.33 -0.73 7.25
C GLY A 294 -15.06 0.78 7.43
N PHE A 295 -13.90 1.09 8.00
CA PHE A 295 -13.42 2.44 8.21
C PHE A 295 -12.25 2.72 7.27
N TRP A 296 -12.26 3.89 6.66
CA TRP A 296 -11.33 4.30 5.60
C TRP A 296 -10.71 5.66 5.92
N PRO A 297 -9.58 6.02 5.31
CA PRO A 297 -9.07 7.38 5.36
C PRO A 297 -10.15 8.40 5.00
N CYS A 298 -10.10 9.57 5.62
CA CYS A 298 -11.03 10.67 5.36
C CYS A 298 -10.27 11.99 5.15
N VAL A 299 -10.90 12.91 4.42
CA VAL A 299 -10.38 14.27 4.24
C VAL A 299 -10.62 15.04 5.54
N ASP A 300 -9.57 15.16 6.36
CA ASP A 300 -9.60 15.73 7.71
C ASP A 300 -8.99 17.15 7.81
N GLY A 301 -8.42 17.65 6.71
CA GLY A 301 -7.78 18.96 6.66
C GLY A 301 -6.38 19.00 7.27
N TYR A 302 -5.85 17.86 7.77
CA TYR A 302 -4.54 17.76 8.42
C TYR A 302 -3.63 16.70 7.78
N VAL A 303 -4.04 15.43 7.82
CA VAL A 303 -3.32 14.33 7.16
C VAL A 303 -3.63 14.34 5.66
N ILE A 304 -4.91 14.46 5.33
CA ILE A 304 -5.46 14.62 3.98
C ILE A 304 -6.13 15.99 3.93
N CYS A 305 -5.38 16.97 3.41
CA CYS A 305 -5.75 18.39 3.53
C CYS A 305 -6.99 18.78 2.72
N ASP A 306 -7.27 18.11 1.58
CA ASP A 306 -8.39 18.41 0.67
C ASP A 306 -8.62 17.20 -0.26
N ASP A 307 -9.59 17.30 -1.18
CA ASP A 307 -9.72 16.41 -2.33
C ASP A 307 -8.37 16.28 -3.04
N GLN A 308 -7.81 15.08 -3.09
CA GLN A 308 -6.47 14.86 -3.61
C GLN A 308 -6.36 15.26 -5.09
N TYR A 309 -7.42 15.09 -5.89
CA TYR A 309 -7.45 15.57 -7.26
C TYR A 309 -7.24 17.09 -7.31
N ARG A 310 -7.90 17.86 -6.43
CA ARG A 310 -7.78 19.32 -6.33
C ARG A 310 -6.39 19.75 -5.83
N LEU A 311 -5.80 19.02 -4.88
CA LEU A 311 -4.42 19.28 -4.45
C LEU A 311 -3.45 19.17 -5.63
N TYR A 312 -3.61 18.11 -6.43
CA TYR A 312 -2.78 17.92 -7.61
C TYR A 312 -3.03 18.96 -8.71
N GLU A 313 -4.29 19.36 -8.96
CA GLU A 313 -4.58 20.46 -9.89
C GLU A 313 -3.89 21.77 -9.52
N ARG A 314 -3.71 22.02 -8.21
CA ARG A 314 -3.04 23.24 -7.70
C ARG A 314 -1.53 23.08 -7.53
N GLY A 315 -0.98 21.89 -7.77
CA GLY A 315 0.44 21.60 -7.52
C GLY A 315 0.81 21.53 -6.03
N GLU A 316 -0.16 21.29 -5.15
CA GLU A 316 -0.01 21.24 -3.69
C GLU A 316 0.23 19.81 -3.21
N TYR A 317 1.34 19.19 -3.62
CA TYR A 317 1.71 17.83 -3.27
C TYR A 317 3.24 17.64 -3.24
N ASN A 318 3.72 16.53 -2.76
CA ASN A 318 5.12 16.16 -2.76
C ASN A 318 5.50 15.66 -4.16
N ASP A 319 6.06 16.55 -4.99
CA ASP A 319 6.43 16.25 -6.38
C ASP A 319 7.66 15.32 -6.42
N VAL A 320 7.42 14.03 -6.53
CA VAL A 320 8.44 12.97 -6.64
C VAL A 320 8.16 12.09 -7.86
N PRO A 321 9.18 11.47 -8.47
CA PRO A 321 8.96 10.47 -9.52
C PRO A 321 8.03 9.35 -9.08
N ILE A 322 7.10 8.95 -9.96
CA ILE A 322 6.13 7.89 -9.66
C ILE A 322 6.08 6.83 -10.77
N ILE A 323 5.86 5.57 -10.36
CA ILE A 323 5.33 4.50 -11.22
C ILE A 323 3.92 4.19 -10.71
N VAL A 324 2.94 4.13 -11.60
CA VAL A 324 1.57 3.73 -11.27
C VAL A 324 1.15 2.59 -12.18
N MET A 325 0.82 1.44 -11.59
CA MET A 325 0.44 0.22 -12.30
C MET A 325 -0.98 -0.21 -11.96
N THR A 326 -1.68 -0.81 -12.93
CA THR A 326 -2.96 -1.49 -12.74
C THR A 326 -2.94 -2.86 -13.43
N ASN A 327 -3.82 -3.75 -12.98
CA ASN A 327 -4.01 -5.07 -13.55
C ASN A 327 -5.15 -5.07 -14.58
N SER A 328 -5.14 -6.04 -15.50
CA SER A 328 -6.07 -6.06 -16.64
C SER A 328 -7.50 -6.46 -16.27
N ASP A 329 -7.71 -7.13 -15.15
CA ASP A 329 -9.02 -7.65 -14.71
C ASP A 329 -9.22 -7.48 -13.19
N GLU A 330 -8.88 -6.29 -12.67
CA GLU A 330 -8.94 -5.95 -11.24
C GLU A 330 -10.27 -6.37 -10.58
N GLY A 331 -11.37 -6.13 -11.30
CA GLY A 331 -12.72 -6.36 -10.79
C GLY A 331 -13.09 -7.82 -10.60
N ALA A 332 -12.37 -8.75 -11.21
CA ALA A 332 -12.63 -10.20 -11.09
C ALA A 332 -12.52 -10.73 -9.65
N LEU A 333 -11.80 -10.01 -8.76
CA LEU A 333 -11.73 -10.36 -7.35
C LEU A 333 -12.96 -9.88 -6.55
N PHE A 334 -13.65 -8.85 -7.03
CA PHE A 334 -14.72 -8.15 -6.30
C PHE A 334 -16.12 -8.45 -6.83
N ALA A 335 -16.25 -8.96 -8.06
CA ALA A 335 -17.54 -9.24 -8.66
C ALA A 335 -18.23 -10.40 -7.92
N PRO A 336 -19.47 -10.18 -7.39
CA PRO A 336 -20.18 -11.24 -6.67
C PRO A 336 -20.47 -12.43 -7.60
N GLY A 337 -20.11 -13.65 -7.17
CA GLY A 337 -20.23 -14.85 -7.98
C GLY A 337 -21.66 -15.18 -8.45
N ASN A 338 -22.67 -14.73 -7.70
CA ASN A 338 -24.10 -14.98 -7.94
C ASN A 338 -24.87 -13.71 -8.37
N ILE A 339 -24.21 -12.66 -8.84
CA ILE A 339 -24.88 -11.43 -9.28
C ILE A 339 -25.84 -11.72 -10.44
N THR A 340 -27.08 -11.24 -10.33
CA THR A 340 -28.05 -11.29 -11.42
C THR A 340 -28.02 -10.03 -12.27
N ALA A 341 -28.52 -10.09 -13.50
CA ALA A 341 -28.68 -8.91 -14.36
C ALA A 341 -29.55 -7.83 -13.69
N GLU A 342 -30.60 -8.23 -12.96
CA GLU A 342 -31.50 -7.31 -12.24
C GLU A 342 -30.76 -6.62 -11.09
N ASP A 343 -30.08 -7.37 -10.22
CA ASP A 343 -29.31 -6.82 -9.09
C ASP A 343 -28.19 -5.88 -9.58
N TYR A 344 -27.53 -6.26 -10.67
CA TYR A 344 -26.52 -5.43 -11.30
C TYR A 344 -27.07 -4.09 -11.78
N GLN A 345 -28.16 -4.10 -12.54
CA GLN A 345 -28.77 -2.87 -13.04
C GLN A 345 -29.23 -1.95 -11.90
N LYS A 346 -29.76 -2.52 -10.81
CA LYS A 346 -30.12 -1.79 -9.61
C LYS A 346 -28.88 -1.17 -8.93
N THR A 347 -27.83 -1.94 -8.82
CA THR A 347 -26.54 -1.47 -8.26
C THR A 347 -25.95 -0.33 -9.10
N LEU A 348 -25.92 -0.51 -10.42
CA LEU A 348 -25.40 0.50 -11.36
C LEU A 348 -26.20 1.81 -11.26
N LYS A 349 -27.55 1.72 -11.18
CA LYS A 349 -28.41 2.90 -10.95
C LYS A 349 -28.12 3.55 -9.60
N GLY A 350 -27.85 2.78 -8.57
CA GLY A 350 -27.47 3.31 -7.24
C GLY A 350 -26.15 4.08 -7.28
N ILE A 351 -25.16 3.59 -8.04
CA ILE A 351 -23.84 4.23 -8.19
C ILE A 351 -23.93 5.50 -9.06
N PHE A 352 -24.45 5.34 -10.27
CA PHE A 352 -24.35 6.38 -11.30
C PHE A 352 -25.54 7.35 -11.34
N GLY A 353 -26.68 7.01 -10.69
CA GLY A 353 -27.86 7.88 -10.67
C GLY A 353 -28.36 8.21 -12.08
N SER A 354 -28.43 9.49 -12.44
CA SER A 354 -28.83 9.96 -13.77
C SER A 354 -27.86 9.58 -14.90
N TRP A 355 -26.66 9.14 -14.59
CA TRP A 355 -25.66 8.66 -15.55
C TRP A 355 -25.78 7.16 -15.85
N ALA A 356 -26.71 6.43 -15.24
CA ALA A 356 -26.81 4.99 -15.32
C ALA A 356 -27.04 4.46 -16.76
N ASP A 357 -27.87 5.14 -17.56
CA ASP A 357 -28.14 4.73 -18.95
C ASP A 357 -26.90 4.93 -19.85
N GLU A 358 -26.06 5.91 -19.56
CA GLU A 358 -24.78 6.10 -20.23
C GLU A 358 -23.77 5.06 -19.76
N ALA A 359 -23.72 4.76 -18.46
CA ALA A 359 -22.83 3.75 -17.87
C ALA A 359 -23.08 2.35 -18.48
N LEU A 360 -24.35 1.97 -18.75
CA LEU A 360 -24.69 0.71 -19.38
C LEU A 360 -24.12 0.53 -20.79
N LYS A 361 -23.75 1.61 -21.49
CA LYS A 361 -23.07 1.53 -22.79
C LYS A 361 -21.64 1.03 -22.68
N TYR A 362 -20.97 1.34 -21.55
CA TYR A 362 -19.59 0.97 -21.28
C TYR A 362 -19.49 -0.31 -20.43
N TYR A 363 -20.51 -0.56 -19.62
CA TYR A 363 -20.61 -1.66 -18.67
C TYR A 363 -21.93 -2.41 -18.88
N PRO A 364 -22.08 -3.20 -19.97
CA PRO A 364 -23.31 -3.92 -20.27
C PRO A 364 -23.60 -4.98 -19.21
N GLY A 365 -24.88 -5.38 -19.07
CA GLY A 365 -25.32 -6.35 -18.07
C GLY A 365 -26.74 -6.84 -18.33
N ALA A 366 -27.04 -7.24 -19.55
CA ALA A 366 -28.34 -7.80 -19.94
C ALA A 366 -28.52 -9.25 -19.50
N THR A 367 -27.44 -10.00 -19.36
CA THR A 367 -27.39 -11.37 -18.82
C THR A 367 -26.61 -11.42 -17.53
N ASN A 368 -26.74 -12.50 -16.74
CA ASN A 368 -25.98 -12.66 -15.49
C ASN A 368 -24.46 -12.71 -15.72
N ASP A 369 -24.03 -13.26 -16.84
CA ASP A 369 -22.61 -13.31 -17.21
C ASP A 369 -22.09 -11.91 -17.58
N GLU A 370 -22.84 -11.17 -18.40
CA GLU A 370 -22.54 -9.77 -18.69
C GLU A 370 -22.58 -8.91 -17.42
N ALA A 371 -23.52 -9.14 -16.51
CA ALA A 371 -23.63 -8.43 -15.23
C ALA A 371 -22.39 -8.63 -14.35
N TRP A 372 -21.84 -9.84 -14.31
CA TRP A 372 -20.61 -10.13 -13.57
C TRP A 372 -19.43 -9.35 -14.16
N HIS A 373 -19.27 -9.40 -15.48
CA HIS A 373 -18.21 -8.68 -16.19
C HIS A 373 -18.41 -7.16 -16.07
N GLY A 374 -19.63 -6.67 -16.29
CA GLY A 374 -19.94 -5.24 -16.19
C GLY A 374 -19.68 -4.67 -14.81
N PHE A 375 -20.01 -5.44 -13.75
CA PHE A 375 -19.66 -5.06 -12.36
C PHE A 375 -18.15 -4.99 -12.18
N GLY A 376 -17.43 -6.03 -12.59
CA GLY A 376 -15.97 -6.08 -12.48
C GLY A 376 -15.29 -4.95 -13.24
N ASP A 377 -15.71 -4.71 -14.49
CA ASP A 377 -15.16 -3.64 -15.34
C ASP A 377 -15.43 -2.25 -14.75
N ALA A 378 -16.65 -1.98 -14.25
CA ALA A 378 -16.98 -0.71 -13.60
C ALA A 378 -16.16 -0.52 -12.31
N PHE A 379 -16.02 -1.58 -11.51
CA PHE A 379 -15.21 -1.54 -10.29
C PHE A 379 -13.73 -1.29 -10.59
N ARG A 380 -13.16 -2.00 -11.59
CA ARG A 380 -11.78 -1.76 -12.09
C ARG A 380 -11.58 -0.30 -12.47
N ASP A 381 -12.48 0.24 -13.29
CA ASP A 381 -12.28 1.56 -13.89
C ASP A 381 -12.50 2.68 -12.88
N MET A 382 -13.48 2.57 -11.99
CA MET A 382 -13.73 3.56 -10.94
C MET A 382 -12.70 3.52 -9.80
N GLY A 383 -12.31 2.30 -9.38
CA GLY A 383 -11.47 2.10 -8.19
C GLY A 383 -9.98 2.14 -8.47
N PHE A 384 -9.54 1.76 -9.67
CA PHE A 384 -8.12 1.54 -9.96
C PHE A 384 -7.64 2.23 -11.24
N ALA A 385 -8.28 1.98 -12.40
CA ALA A 385 -7.76 2.47 -13.66
C ALA A 385 -7.87 3.99 -13.79
N TRP A 386 -9.03 4.58 -13.45
CA TRP A 386 -9.18 6.04 -13.49
C TRP A 386 -8.32 6.76 -12.44
N PRO A 387 -8.26 6.35 -11.15
CA PRO A 387 -7.35 6.98 -10.20
C PRO A 387 -5.88 6.96 -10.63
N SER A 388 -5.44 5.85 -11.21
CA SER A 388 -4.07 5.70 -11.73
C SER A 388 -3.81 6.65 -12.89
N TYR A 389 -4.75 6.74 -13.84
CA TYR A 389 -4.65 7.67 -14.95
C TYR A 389 -4.70 9.14 -14.49
N ALA A 390 -5.64 9.47 -13.59
CA ALA A 390 -5.75 10.81 -13.03
C ALA A 390 -4.44 11.24 -12.37
N TRP A 391 -3.80 10.35 -11.62
CA TRP A 391 -2.55 10.63 -10.95
C TRP A 391 -1.42 10.97 -11.94
N VAL A 392 -1.14 10.08 -12.90
CA VAL A 392 -0.05 10.32 -13.87
C VAL A 392 -0.31 11.54 -14.75
N SER A 393 -1.58 11.78 -15.15
CA SER A 393 -1.98 12.93 -15.95
C SER A 393 -1.85 14.25 -15.18
N LEU A 394 -2.34 14.30 -13.94
CA LEU A 394 -2.22 15.50 -13.11
C LEU A 394 -0.76 15.82 -12.80
N GLN A 395 0.04 14.81 -12.46
CA GLN A 395 1.47 15.03 -12.22
C GLN A 395 2.20 15.49 -13.47
N ASN A 396 1.88 14.94 -14.65
CA ASN A 396 2.43 15.42 -15.93
C ASN A 396 2.08 16.89 -16.20
N LYS A 397 0.89 17.35 -15.79
CA LYS A 397 0.45 18.75 -16.00
C LYS A 397 1.03 19.74 -15.01
N THR A 398 1.18 19.35 -13.75
CA THR A 398 1.46 20.29 -12.66
C THR A 398 2.80 20.07 -11.97
N GLY A 399 3.39 18.87 -12.09
CA GLY A 399 4.67 18.50 -11.50
C GLY A 399 5.85 18.70 -12.45
N LYS A 400 7.05 18.49 -11.91
CA LYS A 400 8.32 18.46 -12.65
C LYS A 400 8.92 17.06 -12.67
N SER A 401 8.51 16.20 -11.72
CA SER A 401 8.98 14.83 -11.60
C SER A 401 8.28 13.92 -12.60
N PRO A 402 8.99 12.98 -13.23
CA PRO A 402 8.41 12.08 -14.22
C PRO A 402 7.41 11.12 -13.58
N ALA A 403 6.33 10.84 -14.30
CA ALA A 403 5.37 9.79 -14.01
C ALA A 403 5.48 8.67 -15.05
N TYR A 404 5.31 7.43 -14.65
CA TYR A 404 5.35 6.25 -15.52
C TYR A 404 4.09 5.42 -15.31
N ALA A 405 3.38 5.11 -16.40
CA ALA A 405 2.18 4.28 -16.37
C ALA A 405 2.49 2.84 -16.76
N ALA A 406 1.97 1.87 -16.00
CA ALA A 406 2.15 0.45 -16.24
C ALA A 406 0.81 -0.30 -16.23
N TYR A 407 0.78 -1.45 -16.92
CA TYR A 407 -0.38 -2.31 -17.04
C TYR A 407 0.05 -3.78 -17.07
N LEU A 408 -0.38 -4.56 -16.08
CA LEU A 408 -0.07 -5.98 -16.02
C LEU A 408 -1.21 -6.78 -16.66
N ALA A 409 -0.88 -7.51 -17.74
CA ALA A 409 -1.81 -8.30 -18.51
C ALA A 409 -1.28 -9.70 -18.86
N GLN A 410 -0.27 -10.19 -18.14
CA GLN A 410 0.27 -11.54 -18.32
C GLN A 410 -0.73 -12.58 -17.83
N PRO A 411 -1.30 -13.41 -18.70
CA PRO A 411 -2.19 -14.48 -18.26
C PRO A 411 -1.47 -15.45 -17.32
N SER A 412 -2.16 -15.88 -16.27
CA SER A 412 -1.69 -16.95 -15.37
C SER A 412 -2.85 -17.82 -14.92
N THR A 413 -2.58 -19.11 -14.71
CA THR A 413 -3.52 -20.02 -14.07
C THR A 413 -3.59 -19.80 -12.56
N MET A 414 -2.57 -19.18 -11.97
CA MET A 414 -2.56 -18.78 -10.57
C MET A 414 -3.15 -17.38 -10.42
N SER A 415 -4.12 -17.23 -9.51
CA SER A 415 -4.79 -15.97 -9.25
C SER A 415 -5.46 -16.01 -7.87
N PHE A 416 -5.61 -14.84 -7.24
CA PHE A 416 -6.45 -14.69 -6.04
C PHE A 416 -7.95 -14.81 -6.39
N SER A 417 -8.37 -14.42 -7.60
CA SER A 417 -9.72 -14.70 -8.09
C SER A 417 -9.81 -16.11 -8.65
N GLN A 418 -10.68 -16.94 -8.05
CA GLN A 418 -10.93 -18.31 -8.49
C GLN A 418 -12.15 -18.43 -9.44
N ASP A 419 -12.81 -17.33 -9.79
CA ASP A 419 -13.96 -17.35 -10.69
C ASP A 419 -13.51 -17.69 -12.12
N PRO A 420 -14.11 -18.70 -12.77
CA PRO A 420 -13.72 -19.12 -14.12
C PRO A 420 -14.03 -18.07 -15.21
N ARG A 421 -14.87 -17.08 -14.92
CA ARG A 421 -15.18 -15.95 -15.81
C ARG A 421 -14.06 -14.92 -15.90
N ARG A 422 -13.06 -14.98 -15.03
CA ARG A 422 -11.88 -14.11 -15.06
C ARG A 422 -11.22 -14.11 -16.44
N ARG A 423 -10.94 -12.92 -16.98
CA ARG A 423 -10.38 -12.74 -18.33
C ARG A 423 -8.91 -12.32 -18.35
N GLY A 424 -8.38 -11.89 -17.22
CA GLY A 424 -7.05 -11.31 -17.13
C GLY A 424 -6.40 -11.49 -15.77
N VAL A 425 -5.56 -10.52 -15.40
CA VAL A 425 -4.87 -10.46 -14.12
C VAL A 425 -5.80 -9.78 -13.11
N ALA A 426 -6.24 -10.52 -12.10
CA ALA A 426 -7.13 -10.02 -11.08
C ALA A 426 -6.40 -9.08 -10.10
N HIS A 427 -7.17 -8.39 -9.24
CA HIS A 427 -6.61 -7.55 -8.18
C HIS A 427 -5.67 -8.35 -7.27
N ALA A 428 -4.56 -7.75 -6.89
CA ALA A 428 -3.48 -8.31 -6.08
C ALA A 428 -2.65 -9.45 -6.74
N ASP A 429 -3.00 -9.96 -7.91
CA ASP A 429 -2.21 -11.00 -8.60
C ASP A 429 -0.77 -10.52 -8.91
N ASP A 430 -0.56 -9.23 -9.07
CA ASP A 430 0.75 -8.59 -9.27
C ASP A 430 1.72 -8.81 -8.10
N ILE A 431 1.23 -9.03 -6.89
CA ILE A 431 2.04 -9.38 -5.72
C ILE A 431 2.89 -10.62 -5.99
N MET A 432 2.35 -11.61 -6.70
CA MET A 432 3.06 -12.85 -7.02
C MET A 432 4.24 -12.65 -7.98
N TYR A 433 4.21 -11.59 -8.79
CA TYR A 433 5.35 -11.20 -9.64
C TYR A 433 6.46 -10.50 -8.85
N LEU A 434 6.10 -9.78 -7.80
CA LEU A 434 7.03 -8.97 -7.01
C LEU A 434 7.66 -9.72 -5.84
N ASN A 435 6.86 -10.53 -5.11
CA ASN A 435 7.37 -11.28 -3.96
C ASN A 435 8.29 -12.45 -4.33
N GLY A 436 8.40 -12.75 -5.65
CA GLY A 436 9.26 -13.80 -6.17
C GLY A 436 8.58 -15.16 -6.30
N HIS A 437 7.28 -15.27 -6.07
CA HIS A 437 6.57 -16.56 -6.19
C HIS A 437 6.82 -17.22 -7.55
N PHE A 438 6.62 -16.47 -8.65
CA PHE A 438 6.87 -16.99 -9.99
C PHE A 438 8.35 -17.22 -10.30
N LEU A 439 9.27 -16.43 -9.73
CA LEU A 439 10.71 -16.63 -9.90
C LEU A 439 11.18 -17.94 -9.25
N LEU A 440 10.68 -18.23 -8.05
CA LEU A 440 11.00 -19.46 -7.32
C LEU A 440 10.36 -20.71 -7.94
N GLN A 441 9.31 -20.55 -8.73
CA GLN A 441 8.59 -21.62 -9.41
C GLN A 441 8.69 -21.52 -10.95
N GLY A 442 9.80 -20.98 -11.48
CA GLY A 442 10.00 -20.70 -12.89
C GLY A 442 9.84 -21.89 -13.85
N GLU A 443 10.13 -23.12 -13.38
CA GLU A 443 9.89 -24.34 -14.16
C GLU A 443 8.39 -24.58 -14.41
N LYS A 444 7.54 -24.25 -13.43
CA LYS A 444 6.08 -24.41 -13.52
C LYS A 444 5.41 -23.22 -14.22
N TYR A 445 5.96 -22.03 -14.06
CA TYR A 445 5.40 -20.76 -14.56
C TYR A 445 6.45 -19.98 -15.37
N PRO A 446 6.95 -20.50 -16.50
CA PRO A 446 8.09 -19.88 -17.21
C PRO A 446 7.78 -18.51 -17.80
N ALA A 447 6.56 -18.28 -18.30
CA ALA A 447 6.16 -17.00 -18.88
C ALA A 447 5.98 -15.93 -17.78
N GLU A 448 5.32 -16.28 -16.69
CA GLU A 448 5.14 -15.40 -15.53
C GLU A 448 6.47 -15.08 -14.86
N SER A 449 7.38 -16.06 -14.76
CA SER A 449 8.72 -15.87 -14.23
C SER A 449 9.53 -14.88 -15.05
N ALA A 450 9.48 -14.98 -16.40
CA ALA A 450 10.15 -14.04 -17.28
C ALA A 450 9.61 -12.60 -17.12
N VAL A 451 8.30 -12.45 -16.97
CA VAL A 451 7.66 -11.14 -16.73
C VAL A 451 8.02 -10.61 -15.34
N ALA A 452 8.01 -11.47 -14.30
CA ALA A 452 8.41 -11.10 -12.95
C ALA A 452 9.85 -10.56 -12.90
N GLU A 453 10.78 -11.22 -13.62
CA GLU A 453 12.18 -10.77 -13.76
C GLU A 453 12.25 -9.34 -14.31
N ILE A 454 11.51 -9.06 -15.37
CA ILE A 454 11.47 -7.75 -16.04
C ILE A 454 10.89 -6.68 -15.10
N ILE A 455 9.76 -6.96 -14.44
CA ILE A 455 9.11 -6.03 -13.50
C ILE A 455 10.07 -5.70 -12.37
N GLN A 456 10.67 -6.69 -11.72
CA GLN A 456 11.57 -6.48 -10.60
C GLN A 456 12.82 -5.67 -11.01
N GLN A 457 13.34 -5.85 -12.21
CA GLN A 457 14.44 -5.04 -12.73
C GLN A 457 14.05 -3.56 -12.87
N TYR A 458 12.88 -3.26 -13.46
CA TYR A 458 12.38 -1.88 -13.55
C TYR A 458 12.20 -1.24 -12.19
N TRP A 459 11.61 -1.96 -11.21
CA TRP A 459 11.36 -1.47 -9.85
C TRP A 459 12.66 -1.15 -9.12
N VAL A 460 13.63 -2.05 -9.19
CA VAL A 460 14.94 -1.86 -8.58
C VAL A 460 15.72 -0.72 -9.25
N ASN A 461 15.67 -0.60 -10.58
CA ASN A 461 16.27 0.53 -11.28
C ASN A 461 15.64 1.84 -10.83
N PHE A 462 14.32 1.89 -10.73
CA PHE A 462 13.59 3.07 -10.28
C PHE A 462 13.96 3.44 -8.83
N ALA A 463 14.03 2.47 -7.92
CA ALA A 463 14.49 2.71 -6.56
C ALA A 463 15.93 3.23 -6.49
N LYS A 464 16.82 2.76 -7.39
CA LYS A 464 18.22 3.21 -7.48
C LYS A 464 18.37 4.61 -8.04
N THR A 465 17.61 4.97 -9.08
CA THR A 465 17.89 6.14 -9.94
C THR A 465 16.70 7.09 -10.15
N CYS A 466 15.51 6.77 -9.65
CA CYS A 466 14.23 7.43 -9.96
C CYS A 466 13.85 7.33 -11.45
N ASN A 467 14.45 6.39 -12.19
CA ASN A 467 14.19 6.10 -13.59
C ASN A 467 14.12 4.58 -13.76
N PRO A 468 13.03 4.00 -14.29
CA PRO A 468 12.89 2.56 -14.43
C PRO A 468 13.84 1.96 -15.49
N ASN A 469 14.31 2.76 -16.43
CA ASN A 469 15.09 2.29 -17.57
C ASN A 469 16.45 1.72 -17.16
N GLY A 470 16.90 0.67 -17.88
CA GLY A 470 18.17 0.02 -17.62
C GLY A 470 18.63 -0.85 -18.81
N LYS A 471 19.86 -1.32 -18.74
CA LYS A 471 20.45 -2.16 -19.78
C LYS A 471 19.63 -3.45 -19.95
N GLY A 472 19.28 -3.78 -21.20
CA GLY A 472 18.57 -5.03 -21.54
C GLY A 472 17.05 -4.96 -21.39
N LEU A 473 16.50 -3.82 -20.92
CA LEU A 473 15.07 -3.59 -20.84
C LEU A 473 14.56 -2.75 -22.00
N PRO A 474 13.33 -2.98 -22.51
CA PRO A 474 12.67 -2.05 -23.41
C PRO A 474 12.60 -0.64 -22.81
N TYR A 475 12.78 0.38 -23.66
CA TYR A 475 12.73 1.77 -23.17
C TYR A 475 11.31 2.15 -22.74
N TRP A 476 11.17 2.64 -21.51
CA TRP A 476 9.92 3.10 -20.90
C TRP A 476 9.94 4.65 -20.83
N PRO A 477 9.23 5.37 -21.71
CA PRO A 477 9.15 6.81 -21.65
C PRO A 477 8.35 7.28 -20.43
N ALA A 478 8.63 8.46 -19.91
CA ALA A 478 7.73 9.13 -18.99
C ALA A 478 6.37 9.37 -19.67
N PHE A 479 5.31 9.36 -18.84
CA PHE A 479 3.94 9.57 -19.32
C PHE A 479 3.80 10.98 -19.93
N ASP A 480 3.10 11.06 -21.06
CA ASP A 480 2.78 12.28 -21.78
C ASP A 480 1.29 12.24 -22.19
N ASP A 481 0.49 13.22 -21.75
CA ASP A 481 -0.94 13.33 -22.11
C ASP A 481 -1.17 13.46 -23.62
N ALA A 482 -0.21 14.04 -24.38
CA ALA A 482 -0.31 14.15 -25.83
C ALA A 482 -0.16 12.79 -26.53
N LYS A 483 0.58 11.85 -25.89
CA LYS A 483 0.76 10.48 -26.36
C LYS A 483 0.70 9.53 -25.16
N PRO A 484 -0.49 9.25 -24.61
CA PRO A 484 -0.66 8.52 -23.36
C PRO A 484 -0.31 7.04 -23.53
N THR A 485 0.98 6.73 -23.53
CA THR A 485 1.52 5.38 -23.60
C THR A 485 1.68 4.77 -22.21
N THR A 486 1.49 3.46 -22.15
CA THR A 486 1.60 2.65 -20.93
C THR A 486 2.53 1.48 -21.21
N MET A 487 3.42 1.14 -20.28
CA MET A 487 4.22 -0.07 -20.34
C MET A 487 3.35 -1.26 -19.97
N GLN A 488 3.09 -2.12 -20.94
CA GLN A 488 2.37 -3.39 -20.72
C GLN A 488 3.35 -4.50 -20.39
N PHE A 489 3.04 -5.26 -19.36
CA PHE A 489 3.71 -6.49 -18.99
C PHE A 489 2.85 -7.69 -19.40
N SER A 490 3.18 -8.31 -20.53
CA SER A 490 2.55 -9.51 -21.09
C SER A 490 3.49 -10.13 -22.12
N ASN A 491 3.92 -11.38 -21.92
CA ASN A 491 4.94 -12.04 -22.73
C ASN A 491 6.21 -11.18 -22.92
N GLY A 492 6.60 -10.46 -21.87
CA GLY A 492 7.66 -9.47 -21.86
C GLY A 492 7.16 -8.08 -21.47
N ALA A 493 7.79 -7.04 -22.02
CA ALA A 493 7.40 -5.64 -21.80
C ALA A 493 7.32 -4.90 -23.14
N SER A 494 6.22 -4.17 -23.37
CA SER A 494 5.99 -3.40 -24.59
C SER A 494 5.14 -2.16 -24.33
N LEU A 495 5.27 -1.14 -25.17
CA LEU A 495 4.45 0.06 -25.07
C LEU A 495 3.12 -0.15 -25.78
N ILE A 496 2.05 0.19 -25.10
CA ILE A 496 0.70 0.26 -25.65
C ILE A 496 0.12 1.66 -25.46
N MET A 497 -0.95 1.97 -26.17
CA MET A 497 -1.79 3.13 -25.84
C MET A 497 -2.53 2.85 -24.53
N ARG A 498 -2.92 3.90 -23.81
CA ARG A 498 -3.69 3.80 -22.55
C ARG A 498 -4.82 2.78 -22.69
N PRO A 499 -4.85 1.73 -21.84
CA PRO A 499 -5.93 0.74 -21.86
C PRO A 499 -7.24 1.34 -21.36
N ASN A 500 -8.39 0.73 -21.71
CA ASN A 500 -9.73 1.09 -21.24
C ASN A 500 -10.07 2.59 -21.44
N ARG A 501 -9.60 3.19 -22.53
CA ARG A 501 -9.67 4.64 -22.74
C ARG A 501 -11.08 5.19 -22.64
N GLU A 502 -12.04 4.60 -23.35
CA GLU A 502 -13.42 5.10 -23.41
C GLU A 502 -14.12 5.02 -22.05
N GLN A 503 -13.91 3.91 -21.33
CA GLN A 503 -14.46 3.69 -20.00
C GLN A 503 -13.85 4.67 -18.98
N VAL A 504 -12.53 4.82 -19.01
CA VAL A 504 -11.83 5.77 -18.12
C VAL A 504 -12.23 7.22 -18.42
N ASP A 505 -12.42 7.59 -19.68
CA ASP A 505 -12.93 8.93 -20.08
C ASP A 505 -14.38 9.14 -19.62
N PHE A 506 -15.20 8.09 -19.60
CA PHE A 506 -16.55 8.15 -19.02
C PHE A 506 -16.50 8.40 -17.50
N VAL A 507 -15.68 7.65 -16.78
CA VAL A 507 -15.50 7.83 -15.32
C VAL A 507 -14.96 9.23 -15.01
N ASP A 508 -14.04 9.77 -15.84
CA ASP A 508 -13.53 11.13 -15.68
C ASP A 508 -14.64 12.18 -15.75
N ARG A 509 -15.54 12.09 -16.75
CA ARG A 509 -16.70 13.00 -16.85
C ARG A 509 -17.64 12.87 -15.66
N TYR A 510 -17.92 11.63 -15.24
CA TYR A 510 -18.77 11.36 -14.08
C TYR A 510 -18.19 11.96 -12.79
N TYR A 511 -16.89 11.75 -12.52
CA TYR A 511 -16.26 12.26 -11.30
C TYR A 511 -16.10 13.78 -11.30
N ARG A 512 -15.89 14.41 -12.45
CA ARG A 512 -15.93 15.88 -12.57
C ARG A 512 -17.29 16.42 -12.21
N ALA A 513 -18.36 15.86 -12.76
CA ALA A 513 -19.73 16.28 -12.44
C ALA A 513 -20.05 16.08 -10.94
N LYS A 514 -19.56 15.01 -10.31
CA LYS A 514 -19.72 14.78 -8.88
C LYS A 514 -18.97 15.80 -8.02
N ARG A 515 -17.77 16.24 -8.42
CA ARG A 515 -17.05 17.32 -7.72
C ARG A 515 -17.80 18.64 -7.80
N GLU A 516 -18.30 19.00 -8.97
CA GLU A 516 -19.10 20.21 -9.16
C GLU A 516 -20.39 20.17 -8.31
N GLU A 517 -21.06 19.02 -8.23
CA GLU A 517 -22.22 18.83 -7.35
C GLU A 517 -21.86 19.09 -5.88
N VAL A 518 -20.80 18.46 -5.37
CA VAL A 518 -20.34 18.64 -3.98
C VAL A 518 -19.96 20.09 -3.69
N GLU A 519 -19.25 20.74 -4.59
CA GLU A 519 -18.85 22.15 -4.44
C GLU A 519 -20.07 23.10 -4.45
N SER A 520 -21.08 22.82 -5.27
CA SER A 520 -22.31 23.62 -5.31
C SER A 520 -23.12 23.55 -4.02
N LEU A 521 -23.08 22.39 -3.32
CA LEU A 521 -23.76 22.20 -2.04
C LEU A 521 -23.05 22.88 -0.85
N ARG A 522 -21.82 23.37 -1.04
CA ARG A 522 -20.99 24.03 -0.03
C ARG A 522 -20.99 25.55 -0.13
N ARG A 523 -21.38 26.07 -1.28
CA ARG A 523 -21.63 27.51 -1.49
C ARG A 523 -23.03 27.90 -0.99
#